data_38b8b18b2e0297e346c1bb7ba4eb370c
#
_entry.id   38b8b18b2e0297e346c1bb7ba4eb370c
#
_cell.length_a   1.000
_cell.length_b   1.000
_cell.length_c   1.000
_cell.angle_alpha   90.00
_cell.angle_beta   90.00
_cell.angle_gamma   90.00
#
_symmetry.space_group_name_H-M   'P 1'
#
loop_
_entity.id
_entity.type
_entity.pdbx_description
1 polymer ?
#
loop_
_entity_poly.entity_id
_entity_poly.type
_entity_poly.pdbx_seq_one_letter_code
_entity_poly.pdbx_strand_id
1 'polypeptide(L)'
;MESISSTYHIPVFILAQQMALSYDSLMRWRRRIQNGQEPVNRPGPRKVEPLDLKSLQEDIKQLKHVRKRTHATGALYQHYRMQVSRRQLNTMVIEVRKEYQRQEADRMQHIEWHHPDLAWAIDGSKPDTAQDLLIVYRIQDLASRYKFPPVAGPSMPCGEELSGHLARLFSEFAVPLFLKRDNESLLNHHAVNETLEQYLVIPLNSPTYYAPYNGAIEHTQGALNRYLRNWSFKARSAEGLALLAELGSHDHNHIPRRSLKGKNSCSAYFRGPRITFNKRQRKEVFVWIKQVACDMLEKLGDDGMFMTAWRIAARTWLHQNHYITIVRNGKVLPYYS
;
A
#
# COMPACT_ATOMS: atom_id res chain seq x y z
N MET A 1 47.73 34.47 31.84
CA MET A 1 47.14 35.81 31.62
C MET A 1 46.59 36.43 32.91
N GLU A 2 45.83 35.69 33.70
CA GLU A 2 45.34 36.22 35.01
C GLU A 2 46.50 36.58 35.96
N SER A 3 47.55 35.76 36.03
CA SER A 3 48.74 36.07 36.81
C SER A 3 49.49 37.32 36.30
N ILE A 4 49.55 37.51 34.98
CA ILE A 4 50.14 38.69 34.34
C ILE A 4 49.28 39.93 34.65
N SER A 5 47.94 39.80 34.46
CA SER A 5 47.00 40.89 34.75
C SER A 5 47.07 41.33 36.25
N SER A 6 47.12 40.36 37.14
CA SER A 6 47.18 40.65 38.58
C SER A 6 48.58 41.21 39.04
N THR A 7 49.66 40.68 38.46
CA THR A 7 51.04 41.11 38.83
C THR A 7 51.35 42.48 38.28
N TYR A 8 50.91 42.84 37.12
CA TYR A 8 51.25 44.10 36.45
C TYR A 8 50.06 45.08 36.37
N HIS A 9 48.94 44.78 37.02
CA HIS A 9 47.75 45.62 37.05
C HIS A 9 47.23 46.00 35.65
N ILE A 10 47.46 45.16 34.65
CA ILE A 10 46.99 45.38 33.26
C ILE A 10 45.60 44.78 33.08
N PRO A 11 44.60 45.56 32.65
CA PRO A 11 43.27 45.03 32.38
C PRO A 11 43.30 43.93 31.36
N VAL A 12 42.52 42.87 31.59
CA VAL A 12 42.47 41.66 30.69
C VAL A 12 42.09 41.99 29.25
N PHE A 13 41.29 43.03 29.01
CA PHE A 13 40.92 43.46 27.67
C PHE A 13 42.12 44.04 26.88
N ILE A 14 43.04 44.74 27.54
CA ILE A 14 44.27 45.25 26.93
C ILE A 14 45.21 44.12 26.58
N LEU A 15 45.34 43.12 27.43
CA LEU A 15 46.12 41.92 27.17
C LEU A 15 45.52 41.15 25.98
N ALA A 16 44.21 41.07 25.92
CA ALA A 16 43.51 40.43 24.78
C ALA A 16 43.84 41.13 23.44
N GLN A 17 43.79 42.47 23.45
CA GLN A 17 44.06 43.27 22.27
C GLN A 17 45.51 43.12 21.80
N GLN A 18 46.47 43.14 22.73
CA GLN A 18 47.88 42.97 22.44
C GLN A 18 48.24 41.58 21.90
N MET A 19 47.47 40.55 22.33
CA MET A 19 47.64 39.18 21.87
C MET A 19 46.81 38.85 20.63
N ALA A 20 46.13 39.83 20.04
CA ALA A 20 45.20 39.64 18.90
C ALA A 20 44.10 38.57 19.19
N LEU A 21 43.64 38.50 20.45
CA LEU A 21 42.60 37.59 20.87
C LEU A 21 41.28 38.35 21.12
N SER A 22 40.15 37.75 20.75
CA SER A 22 38.85 38.31 21.13
C SER A 22 38.65 38.25 22.65
N TYR A 23 38.28 39.38 23.24
CA TYR A 23 37.97 39.44 24.69
C TYR A 23 36.88 38.43 25.08
N ASP A 24 35.85 38.29 24.26
CA ASP A 24 34.77 37.32 24.50
C ASP A 24 35.27 35.86 24.48
N SER A 25 36.23 35.54 23.65
CA SER A 25 36.86 34.22 23.62
C SER A 25 37.64 33.95 24.93
N LEU A 26 38.37 34.95 25.43
CA LEU A 26 39.09 34.85 26.71
C LEU A 26 38.13 34.67 27.87
N MET A 27 37.05 35.45 27.94
CA MET A 27 36.05 35.35 29.00
C MET A 27 35.32 33.99 28.95
N ARG A 28 35.09 33.46 27.77
CA ARG A 28 34.54 32.12 27.58
C ARG A 28 35.50 31.05 28.08
N TRP A 29 36.77 31.13 27.75
CA TRP A 29 37.79 30.20 28.23
C TRP A 29 37.95 30.27 29.75
N ARG A 30 37.95 31.46 30.34
CA ARG A 30 37.98 31.67 31.81
C ARG A 30 36.83 30.97 32.51
N ARG A 31 35.59 31.18 32.02
CA ARG A 31 34.40 30.51 32.55
C ARG A 31 34.49 29.00 32.46
N ARG A 32 35.04 28.46 31.37
CA ARG A 32 35.23 27.01 31.22
C ARG A 32 36.25 26.44 32.21
N ILE A 33 37.38 27.11 32.38
CA ILE A 33 38.40 26.72 33.37
C ILE A 33 37.80 26.72 34.77
N GLN A 34 37.07 27.78 35.15
CA GLN A 34 36.38 27.86 36.43
C GLN A 34 35.38 26.71 36.66
N ASN A 35 34.80 26.22 35.61
CA ASN A 35 33.87 25.05 35.63
C ASN A 35 34.59 23.69 35.46
N GLY A 36 35.91 23.63 35.61
CA GLY A 36 36.69 22.40 35.49
C GLY A 36 36.77 21.83 34.06
N GLN A 37 36.48 22.64 33.05
CA GLN A 37 36.50 22.24 31.65
C GLN A 37 37.80 22.72 30.94
N GLU A 38 38.23 22.01 29.90
CA GLU A 38 39.31 22.49 29.04
C GLU A 38 38.93 23.84 28.38
N PRO A 39 39.85 24.83 28.32
CA PRO A 39 39.56 26.18 27.83
C PRO A 39 39.13 26.19 26.37
N VAL A 40 39.70 25.28 25.56
CA VAL A 40 39.42 25.16 24.13
C VAL A 40 38.84 23.77 23.86
N ASN A 41 37.76 23.73 23.08
CA ASN A 41 37.26 22.44 22.62
C ASN A 41 38.31 21.83 21.65
N ARG A 42 38.60 20.58 21.82
CA ARG A 42 39.43 19.86 20.83
C ARG A 42 38.85 20.05 19.45
N PRO A 43 39.59 20.55 18.47
CA PRO A 43 39.13 20.65 17.11
C PRO A 43 38.92 19.23 16.56
N GLY A 44 37.77 19.00 16.01
CA GLY A 44 37.41 17.72 15.32
C GLY A 44 36.09 17.14 15.81
N PRO A 45 35.48 16.33 15.00
CA PRO A 45 34.28 15.58 15.40
C PRO A 45 34.63 14.66 16.57
N ARG A 46 33.75 14.60 17.60
CA ARG A 46 33.88 13.59 18.66
C ARG A 46 34.10 12.22 18.02
N LYS A 47 35.01 11.39 18.55
CA LYS A 47 35.09 10.00 18.21
C LYS A 47 33.71 9.38 18.49
N VAL A 48 33.02 9.05 17.45
CA VAL A 48 31.69 8.44 17.51
C VAL A 48 31.92 6.95 17.53
N GLU A 49 31.29 6.24 18.46
CA GLU A 49 31.30 4.80 18.45
C GLU A 49 30.66 4.31 17.13
N PRO A 50 31.20 3.26 16.50
CA PRO A 50 30.62 2.73 15.27
C PRO A 50 29.17 2.29 15.56
N LEU A 51 28.26 2.73 14.74
CA LEU A 51 26.86 2.35 14.84
C LEU A 51 26.70 0.85 14.57
N ASP A 52 26.01 0.15 15.44
CA ASP A 52 25.61 -1.23 15.18
C ASP A 52 24.44 -1.24 14.15
N LEU A 53 24.80 -1.61 12.92
CA LEU A 53 23.84 -1.70 11.81
C LEU A 53 22.73 -2.73 12.07
N LYS A 54 23.01 -3.81 12.83
CA LYS A 54 21.99 -4.81 13.16
C LYS A 54 20.94 -4.24 14.11
N SER A 55 21.37 -3.55 15.16
CA SER A 55 20.49 -2.88 16.09
C SER A 55 19.62 -1.84 15.37
N LEU A 56 20.21 -1.02 14.50
CA LEU A 56 19.47 -0.06 13.68
C LEU A 56 18.45 -0.74 12.75
N GLN A 57 18.80 -1.88 12.15
CA GLN A 57 17.89 -2.63 11.31
C GLN A 57 16.68 -3.16 12.10
N GLU A 58 16.90 -3.64 13.32
CA GLU A 58 15.84 -4.12 14.21
C GLU A 58 14.92 -2.99 14.65
N ASP A 59 15.49 -1.85 15.02
CA ASP A 59 14.71 -0.66 15.38
C ASP A 59 13.87 -0.13 14.21
N ILE A 60 14.42 -0.13 13.00
CA ILE A 60 13.66 0.23 11.78
C ILE A 60 12.51 -0.76 11.54
N LYS A 61 12.71 -2.06 11.83
CA LYS A 61 11.67 -3.08 11.75
C LYS A 61 10.52 -2.79 12.70
N GLN A 62 10.84 -2.51 13.97
CA GLN A 62 9.84 -2.20 15.00
C GLN A 62 9.04 -0.95 14.67
N LEU A 63 9.66 0.06 14.05
CA LEU A 63 9.00 1.30 13.63
C LEU A 63 8.17 1.16 12.33
N LYS A 64 8.17 -0.01 11.69
CA LYS A 64 7.37 -0.30 10.48
C LYS A 64 5.87 -0.07 10.70
N HIS A 65 5.38 -0.26 11.90
CA HIS A 65 3.97 -0.08 12.28
C HIS A 65 3.55 1.37 12.52
N VAL A 66 4.49 2.32 12.52
CA VAL A 66 4.19 3.74 12.69
C VAL A 66 3.73 4.32 11.35
N ARG A 67 2.47 4.79 11.29
CA ARG A 67 1.79 5.29 10.07
C ARG A 67 2.51 6.45 9.36
N LYS A 68 3.35 7.22 10.04
CA LYS A 68 4.05 8.38 9.44
C LYS A 68 5.56 8.12 9.36
N ARG A 69 6.07 7.89 8.16
CA ARG A 69 7.51 7.66 7.89
C ARG A 69 8.44 8.75 8.42
N THR A 70 8.01 10.00 8.43
CA THR A 70 8.76 11.13 8.96
C THR A 70 8.98 11.05 10.47
N HIS A 71 8.01 10.55 11.23
CA HIS A 71 8.16 10.36 12.67
C HIS A 71 9.14 9.23 13.01
N ALA A 72 9.18 8.16 12.20
CA ALA A 72 10.12 7.07 12.43
C ALA A 72 11.59 7.53 12.34
N THR A 73 11.96 8.34 11.35
CA THR A 73 13.33 8.86 11.22
C THR A 73 13.67 9.87 12.32
N GLY A 74 12.69 10.67 12.75
CA GLY A 74 12.87 11.62 13.87
C GLY A 74 13.10 10.90 15.20
N ALA A 75 12.34 9.85 15.49
CA ALA A 75 12.50 9.03 16.69
C ALA A 75 13.86 8.32 16.70
N LEU A 76 14.23 7.68 15.59
CA LEU A 76 15.55 7.07 15.44
C LEU A 76 16.68 8.07 15.63
N TYR A 77 16.55 9.30 15.11
CA TYR A 77 17.56 10.31 15.28
C TYR A 77 17.70 10.74 16.74
N GLN A 78 16.64 10.83 17.51
CA GLN A 78 16.72 11.11 18.95
C GLN A 78 17.51 10.03 19.68
N HIS A 79 17.33 8.78 19.30
CA HIS A 79 18.06 7.64 19.90
C HIS A 79 19.53 7.62 19.49
N TYR A 80 19.82 7.81 18.20
CA TYR A 80 21.17 7.64 17.62
C TYR A 80 21.94 8.95 17.42
N ARG A 81 21.43 10.12 17.85
CA ARG A 81 22.03 11.45 17.63
C ARG A 81 23.47 11.62 18.12
N MET A 82 23.87 10.82 19.09
CA MET A 82 25.23 10.86 19.67
C MET A 82 26.21 9.99 18.85
N GLN A 83 25.72 9.09 18.04
CA GLN A 83 26.52 8.13 17.27
C GLN A 83 26.66 8.53 15.80
N VAL A 84 25.60 9.10 15.21
CA VAL A 84 25.61 9.47 13.79
C VAL A 84 24.98 10.84 13.55
N SER A 85 25.39 11.50 12.46
CA SER A 85 24.71 12.70 11.98
C SER A 85 23.34 12.37 11.39
N ARG A 86 22.41 13.33 11.43
CA ARG A 86 21.06 13.14 10.82
C ARG A 86 21.12 12.75 9.36
N ARG A 87 22.10 13.26 8.60
CA ARG A 87 22.30 12.95 7.18
C ARG A 87 22.72 11.49 6.99
N GLN A 88 23.69 11.03 7.75
CA GLN A 88 24.15 9.63 7.73
C GLN A 88 23.03 8.69 8.13
N LEU A 89 22.30 8.98 9.22
CA LEU A 89 21.16 8.17 9.65
C LEU A 89 20.09 8.08 8.55
N ASN A 90 19.74 9.19 7.90
CA ASN A 90 18.78 9.18 6.79
C ASN A 90 19.24 8.29 5.65
N THR A 91 20.51 8.32 5.27
CA THR A 91 21.08 7.46 4.23
C THR A 91 20.93 5.98 4.61
N MET A 92 21.33 5.62 5.83
CA MET A 92 21.21 4.25 6.35
C MET A 92 19.76 3.76 6.41
N VAL A 93 18.84 4.62 6.89
CA VAL A 93 17.39 4.29 6.92
C VAL A 93 16.83 4.05 5.51
N ILE A 94 17.27 4.85 4.53
CA ILE A 94 16.86 4.68 3.13
C ILE A 94 17.38 3.34 2.58
N GLU A 95 18.64 3.00 2.84
CA GLU A 95 19.25 1.74 2.37
C GLU A 95 18.59 0.52 3.00
N VAL A 96 18.40 0.52 4.32
CA VAL A 96 17.69 -0.56 5.01
C VAL A 96 16.26 -0.71 4.50
N ARG A 97 15.54 0.39 4.26
CA ARG A 97 14.18 0.34 3.71
C ARG A 97 14.15 -0.18 2.28
N LYS A 98 15.11 0.19 1.45
CA LYS A 98 15.22 -0.35 0.09
C LYS A 98 15.45 -1.86 0.10
N GLU A 99 16.36 -2.33 0.95
CA GLU A 99 16.62 -3.75 1.09
C GLU A 99 15.38 -4.51 1.60
N TYR A 100 14.65 -3.94 2.55
CA TYR A 100 13.36 -4.47 3.01
C TYR A 100 12.32 -4.55 1.90
N GLN A 101 12.17 -3.46 1.14
CA GLN A 101 11.24 -3.42 0.02
C GLN A 101 11.60 -4.45 -1.05
N ARG A 102 12.90 -4.65 -1.28
CA ARG A 102 13.40 -5.68 -2.19
C ARG A 102 13.05 -7.08 -1.68
N GLN A 103 13.34 -7.39 -0.42
CA GLN A 103 13.00 -8.69 0.18
C GLN A 103 11.48 -8.95 0.21
N GLU A 104 10.67 -7.93 0.46
CA GLU A 104 9.21 -8.05 0.36
C GLU A 104 8.75 -8.27 -1.09
N ALA A 105 9.29 -7.50 -2.03
CA ALA A 105 9.00 -7.68 -3.45
C ALA A 105 9.38 -9.09 -3.93
N ASP A 106 10.50 -9.62 -3.43
CA ASP A 106 10.96 -10.97 -3.72
C ASP A 106 10.02 -12.07 -3.17
N ARG A 107 9.26 -11.77 -2.13
CA ARG A 107 8.26 -12.68 -1.56
C ARG A 107 6.88 -12.53 -2.21
N MET A 108 6.61 -11.38 -2.83
CA MET A 108 5.30 -11.12 -3.43
C MET A 108 5.09 -11.98 -4.67
N GLN A 109 3.92 -12.59 -4.74
CA GLN A 109 3.45 -13.26 -5.93
C GLN A 109 2.55 -12.31 -6.71
N HIS A 110 2.80 -12.20 -8.00
CA HIS A 110 1.93 -11.49 -8.93
C HIS A 110 1.09 -12.50 -9.70
N ILE A 111 -0.23 -12.27 -9.75
CA ILE A 111 -1.16 -13.12 -10.49
C ILE A 111 -1.53 -12.41 -11.79
N GLU A 112 -1.23 -13.04 -12.91
CA GLU A 112 -1.68 -12.61 -14.23
C GLU A 112 -2.94 -13.39 -14.61
N TRP A 113 -4.02 -12.67 -14.84
CA TRP A 113 -5.31 -13.21 -15.26
C TRP A 113 -5.38 -13.21 -16.79
N HIS A 114 -5.79 -14.30 -17.38
CA HIS A 114 -5.67 -14.46 -18.84
C HIS A 114 -6.94 -14.05 -19.61
N HIS A 115 -8.10 -14.14 -18.99
CA HIS A 115 -9.37 -13.93 -19.70
C HIS A 115 -10.25 -12.89 -19.00
N PRO A 116 -10.81 -11.92 -19.75
CA PRO A 116 -11.88 -11.08 -19.24
C PRO A 116 -13.05 -11.93 -18.74
N ASP A 117 -13.77 -11.42 -17.75
CA ASP A 117 -14.92 -12.04 -17.09
C ASP A 117 -14.62 -13.31 -16.28
N LEU A 118 -13.34 -13.69 -16.19
CA LEU A 118 -12.95 -14.77 -15.29
C LEU A 118 -13.07 -14.35 -13.82
N ALA A 119 -12.54 -13.17 -13.50
CA ALA A 119 -12.63 -12.62 -12.15
C ALA A 119 -12.76 -11.09 -12.18
N TRP A 120 -13.75 -10.60 -11.46
CA TRP A 120 -13.88 -9.20 -11.15
C TRP A 120 -13.40 -8.94 -9.72
N ALA A 121 -13.01 -7.72 -9.44
CA ALA A 121 -12.71 -7.25 -8.08
C ALA A 121 -13.58 -6.07 -7.74
N ILE A 122 -14.02 -6.00 -6.48
CA ILE A 122 -14.78 -4.88 -5.92
C ILE A 122 -14.08 -4.36 -4.67
N ASP A 123 -14.03 -3.04 -4.52
CA ASP A 123 -13.45 -2.39 -3.35
C ASP A 123 -14.00 -0.98 -3.17
N GLY A 124 -14.14 -0.57 -1.90
CA GLY A 124 -14.62 0.74 -1.50
C GLY A 124 -13.49 1.74 -1.26
N SER A 125 -13.72 3.01 -1.54
CA SER A 125 -12.80 4.08 -1.20
C SER A 125 -13.53 5.37 -0.85
N LYS A 126 -12.84 6.21 -0.06
CA LYS A 126 -13.25 7.57 0.27
C LYS A 126 -12.22 8.52 -0.34
N PRO A 127 -12.45 8.99 -1.58
CA PRO A 127 -11.55 9.96 -2.20
C PRO A 127 -11.51 11.26 -1.40
N ASP A 128 -10.33 11.85 -1.31
CA ASP A 128 -10.16 13.20 -0.79
C ASP A 128 -10.59 14.19 -1.90
N THR A 129 -11.77 14.78 -1.74
CA THR A 129 -12.35 15.78 -2.63
C THR A 129 -12.40 17.13 -1.95
N ALA A 130 -12.33 18.21 -2.73
CA ALA A 130 -12.39 19.59 -2.22
C ALA A 130 -13.78 19.96 -1.65
N GLN A 131 -14.76 19.12 -1.84
CA GLN A 131 -16.15 19.28 -1.42
C GLN A 131 -16.57 18.09 -0.55
N ASP A 132 -17.85 17.86 -0.43
CA ASP A 132 -18.47 16.87 0.44
C ASP A 132 -17.88 15.46 0.36
N LEU A 133 -18.21 14.66 1.35
CA LEU A 133 -17.82 13.24 1.42
C LEU A 133 -18.32 12.51 0.19
N LEU A 134 -17.41 11.85 -0.51
CA LEU A 134 -17.72 10.93 -1.59
C LEU A 134 -17.27 9.52 -1.20
N ILE A 135 -18.17 8.57 -1.30
CA ILE A 135 -17.88 7.15 -1.15
C ILE A 135 -18.06 6.49 -2.50
N VAL A 136 -17.05 5.72 -2.93
CA VAL A 136 -17.02 5.09 -4.25
C VAL A 136 -16.69 3.61 -4.11
N TYR A 137 -17.63 2.74 -4.53
CA TYR A 137 -17.36 1.31 -4.72
C TYR A 137 -17.09 1.06 -6.19
N ARG A 138 -15.93 0.52 -6.46
CA ARG A 138 -15.46 0.21 -7.81
C ARG A 138 -15.47 -1.25 -8.09
N ILE A 139 -15.85 -1.57 -9.31
CA ILE A 139 -15.80 -2.91 -9.85
C ILE A 139 -14.86 -2.90 -11.07
N GLN A 140 -13.95 -3.85 -11.12
CA GLN A 140 -12.95 -3.96 -12.18
C GLN A 140 -12.76 -5.41 -12.61
N ASP A 141 -12.68 -5.64 -13.92
CA ASP A 141 -12.19 -6.90 -14.46
C ASP A 141 -10.67 -7.04 -14.25
N LEU A 142 -10.22 -8.16 -13.73
CA LEU A 142 -8.81 -8.35 -13.35
C LEU A 142 -7.88 -8.64 -14.53
N ALA A 143 -8.37 -9.19 -15.62
CA ALA A 143 -7.55 -9.47 -16.80
C ALA A 143 -7.36 -8.23 -17.68
N SER A 144 -8.45 -7.60 -18.07
CA SER A 144 -8.47 -6.44 -18.97
C SER A 144 -8.20 -5.11 -18.24
N ARG A 145 -8.35 -5.09 -16.92
CA ARG A 145 -8.32 -3.86 -16.10
C ARG A 145 -9.48 -2.91 -16.46
N TYR A 146 -10.52 -3.41 -17.10
CA TYR A 146 -11.71 -2.63 -17.41
C TYR A 146 -12.46 -2.26 -16.13
N LYS A 147 -12.80 -0.99 -16.01
CA LYS A 147 -13.54 -0.44 -14.88
C LYS A 147 -14.98 -0.30 -15.31
N PHE A 148 -15.84 -1.02 -14.61
CA PHE A 148 -17.28 -0.87 -14.75
C PHE A 148 -17.76 0.43 -14.12
N PRO A 149 -18.97 0.92 -14.44
CA PRO A 149 -19.58 2.03 -13.74
C PRO A 149 -19.55 1.79 -12.22
N PRO A 150 -19.04 2.75 -11.43
CA PRO A 150 -18.95 2.60 -9.97
C PRO A 150 -20.30 2.87 -9.30
N VAL A 151 -20.46 2.39 -8.07
CA VAL A 151 -21.46 2.97 -7.14
C VAL A 151 -20.77 4.13 -6.43
N ALA A 152 -21.33 5.34 -6.56
CA ALA A 152 -20.76 6.52 -5.97
C ALA A 152 -21.85 7.42 -5.39
N GLY A 153 -21.62 7.97 -4.20
CA GLY A 153 -22.57 8.85 -3.52
C GLY A 153 -22.00 9.50 -2.26
N PRO A 154 -22.75 10.40 -1.63
CA PRO A 154 -22.33 11.10 -0.42
C PRO A 154 -22.37 10.22 0.83
N SER A 155 -23.06 9.10 0.78
CA SER A 155 -23.22 8.14 1.86
C SER A 155 -22.79 6.74 1.41
N MET A 156 -22.54 5.86 2.38
CA MET A 156 -22.31 4.45 2.13
C MET A 156 -23.60 3.85 1.54
N PRO A 157 -23.54 3.15 0.39
CA PRO A 157 -24.70 2.47 -0.13
C PRO A 157 -25.18 1.36 0.83
N CYS A 158 -26.44 0.99 0.78
CA CYS A 158 -26.91 -0.19 1.48
C CYS A 158 -26.58 -1.47 0.70
N GLY A 159 -26.75 -2.64 1.36
CA GLY A 159 -26.45 -3.93 0.73
C GLY A 159 -27.30 -4.21 -0.50
N GLU A 160 -28.57 -3.78 -0.46
CA GLU A 160 -29.56 -3.91 -1.54
C GLU A 160 -29.18 -3.06 -2.76
N GLU A 161 -28.72 -1.83 -2.54
CA GLU A 161 -28.23 -0.94 -3.61
C GLU A 161 -27.02 -1.53 -4.31
N LEU A 162 -26.05 -2.04 -3.54
CA LEU A 162 -24.86 -2.67 -4.10
C LEU A 162 -25.21 -3.97 -4.84
N SER A 163 -26.11 -4.78 -4.27
CA SER A 163 -26.65 -6.01 -4.87
C SER A 163 -27.33 -5.72 -6.22
N GLY A 164 -28.24 -4.73 -6.24
CA GLY A 164 -28.92 -4.30 -7.47
C GLY A 164 -27.95 -3.77 -8.53
N HIS A 165 -26.91 -3.04 -8.11
CA HIS A 165 -25.87 -2.58 -9.03
C HIS A 165 -25.06 -3.73 -9.63
N LEU A 166 -24.67 -4.72 -8.84
CA LEU A 166 -23.98 -5.91 -9.34
C LEU A 166 -24.87 -6.69 -10.32
N ALA A 167 -26.14 -6.91 -9.98
CA ALA A 167 -27.08 -7.61 -10.87
C ALA A 167 -27.23 -6.88 -12.21
N ARG A 168 -27.31 -5.54 -12.20
CA ARG A 168 -27.32 -4.73 -13.42
C ARG A 168 -26.05 -4.93 -14.24
N LEU A 169 -24.86 -4.85 -13.63
CA LEU A 169 -23.61 -5.07 -14.34
C LEU A 169 -23.52 -6.48 -14.93
N PHE A 170 -24.02 -7.50 -14.23
CA PHE A 170 -24.04 -8.87 -14.72
C PHE A 170 -24.95 -9.04 -15.94
N SER A 171 -26.03 -8.25 -16.03
CA SER A 171 -26.91 -8.27 -17.19
C SER A 171 -26.39 -7.45 -18.36
N GLU A 172 -25.72 -6.32 -18.11
CA GLU A 172 -25.23 -5.41 -19.15
C GLU A 172 -23.92 -5.86 -19.78
N PHE A 173 -23.04 -6.49 -19.03
CA PHE A 173 -21.70 -6.88 -19.47
C PHE A 173 -21.54 -8.40 -19.55
N ALA A 174 -21.29 -9.03 -18.40
CA ALA A 174 -21.17 -10.48 -18.27
C ALA A 174 -21.21 -10.87 -16.80
N VAL A 175 -21.44 -12.15 -16.54
CA VAL A 175 -21.36 -12.73 -15.20
C VAL A 175 -19.94 -13.29 -14.99
N PRO A 176 -19.10 -12.74 -14.10
CA PRO A 176 -17.78 -13.29 -13.83
C PRO A 176 -17.90 -14.67 -13.15
N LEU A 177 -16.87 -15.50 -13.26
CA LEU A 177 -16.82 -16.74 -12.48
C LEU A 177 -16.49 -16.47 -11.01
N PHE A 178 -15.60 -15.51 -10.75
CA PHE A 178 -15.19 -15.11 -9.40
C PHE A 178 -15.43 -13.63 -9.17
N LEU A 179 -15.84 -13.30 -7.93
CA LEU A 179 -15.82 -11.92 -7.44
C LEU A 179 -14.84 -11.82 -6.25
N LYS A 180 -13.76 -11.10 -6.47
CA LYS A 180 -12.78 -10.79 -5.43
C LYS A 180 -13.23 -9.57 -4.65
N ARG A 181 -13.29 -9.68 -3.32
CA ARG A 181 -13.78 -8.63 -2.43
C ARG A 181 -13.03 -8.61 -1.11
N ASP A 182 -13.12 -7.48 -0.42
CA ASP A 182 -12.58 -7.36 0.94
C ASP A 182 -13.56 -7.90 1.99
N ASN A 183 -13.09 -8.03 3.25
CA ASN A 183 -13.92 -8.51 4.37
C ASN A 183 -14.83 -7.40 4.97
N GLU A 184 -15.02 -6.30 4.27
CA GLU A 184 -15.96 -5.25 4.66
C GLU A 184 -17.39 -5.80 4.78
N SER A 185 -18.11 -5.39 5.83
CA SER A 185 -19.47 -5.90 6.12
C SER A 185 -20.45 -5.67 4.96
N LEU A 186 -20.36 -4.53 4.28
CA LEU A 186 -21.19 -4.21 3.14
C LEU A 186 -20.97 -5.17 1.97
N LEU A 187 -19.70 -5.45 1.66
CA LEU A 187 -19.34 -6.38 0.57
C LEU A 187 -19.74 -7.82 0.88
N ASN A 188 -19.94 -8.15 2.17
CA ASN A 188 -20.38 -9.46 2.66
C ASN A 188 -21.84 -9.45 3.13
N HIS A 189 -22.60 -8.39 2.82
CA HIS A 189 -24.01 -8.29 3.16
C HIS A 189 -24.83 -9.44 2.53
N HIS A 190 -25.90 -9.86 3.21
CA HIS A 190 -26.72 -11.01 2.75
C HIS A 190 -27.26 -10.79 1.33
N ALA A 191 -27.80 -9.61 1.00
CA ALA A 191 -28.30 -9.29 -0.33
C ALA A 191 -27.23 -9.44 -1.43
N VAL A 192 -25.98 -9.02 -1.13
CA VAL A 192 -24.85 -9.21 -2.05
C VAL A 192 -24.55 -10.70 -2.22
N ASN A 193 -24.52 -11.48 -1.12
CA ASN A 193 -24.27 -12.91 -1.20
C ASN A 193 -25.37 -13.66 -1.97
N GLU A 194 -26.62 -13.32 -1.75
CA GLU A 194 -27.78 -13.87 -2.50
C GLU A 194 -27.67 -13.60 -4.01
N THR A 195 -27.26 -12.39 -4.39
CA THR A 195 -26.99 -12.06 -5.80
C THR A 195 -25.87 -12.92 -6.36
N LEU A 196 -24.75 -13.08 -5.64
CA LEU A 196 -23.65 -13.93 -6.11
C LEU A 196 -24.10 -15.38 -6.26
N GLU A 197 -24.90 -15.89 -5.31
CA GLU A 197 -25.45 -17.25 -5.38
C GLU A 197 -26.42 -17.44 -6.55
N GLN A 198 -27.34 -16.50 -6.76
CA GLN A 198 -28.29 -16.51 -7.87
C GLN A 198 -27.58 -16.60 -9.23
N TYR A 199 -26.49 -15.86 -9.39
CA TYR A 199 -25.69 -15.85 -10.62
C TYR A 199 -24.58 -16.90 -10.64
N LEU A 200 -24.43 -17.69 -9.58
CA LEU A 200 -23.37 -18.69 -9.39
C LEU A 200 -21.97 -18.06 -9.53
N VAL A 201 -21.78 -16.91 -8.94
CA VAL A 201 -20.48 -16.24 -8.84
C VAL A 201 -19.79 -16.66 -7.55
N ILE A 202 -18.57 -17.12 -7.65
CA ILE A 202 -17.79 -17.64 -6.53
C ILE A 202 -17.07 -16.49 -5.82
N PRO A 203 -17.36 -16.21 -4.52
CA PRO A 203 -16.69 -15.14 -3.79
C PRO A 203 -15.26 -15.53 -3.41
N LEU A 204 -14.33 -14.57 -3.57
CA LEU A 204 -12.94 -14.66 -3.13
C LEU A 204 -12.64 -13.53 -2.15
N ASN A 205 -12.81 -13.79 -0.87
CA ASN A 205 -12.55 -12.81 0.18
C ASN A 205 -11.04 -12.66 0.42
N SER A 206 -10.58 -11.43 0.62
CA SER A 206 -9.18 -11.11 0.91
C SER A 206 -8.72 -11.73 2.23
N PRO A 207 -7.44 -12.13 2.36
CA PRO A 207 -6.89 -12.50 3.65
C PRO A 207 -6.94 -11.31 4.61
N THR A 208 -7.22 -11.56 5.89
CA THR A 208 -7.18 -10.53 6.92
C THR A 208 -5.76 -9.94 7.02
N TYR A 209 -5.65 -8.63 7.07
CA TYR A 209 -4.39 -7.88 7.22
C TYR A 209 -3.34 -8.10 6.09
N TYR A 210 -3.76 -8.54 4.91
CA TYR A 210 -2.84 -8.71 3.79
C TYR A 210 -3.21 -7.79 2.61
N ALA A 211 -2.87 -6.49 2.74
CA ALA A 211 -3.12 -5.47 1.73
C ALA A 211 -2.61 -5.81 0.30
N PRO A 212 -1.42 -6.45 0.10
CA PRO A 212 -0.94 -6.77 -1.24
C PRO A 212 -1.88 -7.67 -2.05
N TYR A 213 -2.81 -8.37 -1.40
CA TYR A 213 -3.80 -9.20 -2.09
C TYR A 213 -4.68 -8.39 -3.04
N ASN A 214 -5.04 -7.16 -2.67
CA ASN A 214 -5.91 -6.27 -3.45
C ASN A 214 -5.15 -5.23 -4.31
N GLY A 215 -3.82 -5.33 -4.40
CA GLY A 215 -2.97 -4.32 -5.05
C GLY A 215 -3.38 -3.92 -6.46
N ALA A 216 -4.05 -4.81 -7.22
CA ALA A 216 -4.52 -4.47 -8.57
C ALA A 216 -5.66 -3.43 -8.56
N ILE A 217 -6.61 -3.54 -7.64
CA ILE A 217 -7.73 -2.61 -7.52
C ILE A 217 -7.30 -1.36 -6.74
N GLU A 218 -6.45 -1.48 -5.72
CA GLU A 218 -5.88 -0.35 -4.96
C GLU A 218 -5.09 0.61 -5.86
N HIS A 219 -4.26 0.09 -6.75
CA HIS A 219 -3.53 0.92 -7.73
C HIS A 219 -4.50 1.71 -8.63
N THR A 220 -5.60 1.10 -9.00
CA THR A 220 -6.64 1.74 -9.82
C THR A 220 -7.40 2.80 -9.02
N GLN A 221 -7.65 2.55 -7.73
CA GLN A 221 -8.24 3.53 -6.82
C GLN A 221 -7.36 4.78 -6.72
N GLY A 222 -6.06 4.62 -6.55
CA GLY A 222 -5.13 5.75 -6.50
C GLY A 222 -5.19 6.63 -7.74
N ALA A 223 -5.38 6.04 -8.92
CA ALA A 223 -5.52 6.80 -10.18
C ALA A 223 -6.83 7.61 -10.24
N LEU A 224 -7.97 7.00 -9.88
CA LEU A 224 -9.24 7.73 -9.88
C LEU A 224 -9.30 8.75 -8.73
N ASN A 225 -8.78 8.45 -7.54
CA ASN A 225 -8.72 9.41 -6.46
C ASN A 225 -7.92 10.66 -6.86
N ARG A 226 -6.87 10.49 -7.66
CA ARG A 226 -6.12 11.60 -8.26
C ARG A 226 -6.95 12.36 -9.28
N TYR A 227 -7.69 11.66 -10.13
CA TYR A 227 -8.61 12.27 -11.10
C TYR A 227 -9.68 13.09 -10.37
N LEU A 228 -10.37 12.52 -9.41
CA LEU A 228 -11.39 13.20 -8.62
C LEU A 228 -10.84 14.42 -7.88
N ARG A 229 -9.68 14.32 -7.24
CA ARG A 229 -9.02 15.44 -6.58
C ARG A 229 -8.74 16.60 -7.55
N ASN A 230 -8.34 16.28 -8.77
CA ASN A 230 -8.02 17.30 -9.78
C ASN A 230 -9.25 17.95 -10.42
N TRP A 231 -10.41 17.26 -10.41
CA TRP A 231 -11.60 17.71 -11.12
C TRP A 231 -12.80 17.99 -10.20
N SER A 232 -12.76 17.63 -8.91
CA SER A 232 -13.88 17.79 -7.98
C SER A 232 -14.39 19.22 -7.85
N PHE A 233 -13.54 20.23 -8.07
CA PHE A 233 -13.93 21.64 -8.06
C PHE A 233 -14.96 21.99 -9.13
N LYS A 234 -15.13 21.18 -10.17
CA LYS A 234 -16.16 21.35 -11.22
C LYS A 234 -17.53 20.79 -10.80
N ALA A 235 -17.58 19.89 -9.84
CA ALA A 235 -18.82 19.36 -9.34
C ALA A 235 -19.44 20.34 -8.33
N ARG A 236 -20.73 20.58 -8.44
CA ARG A 236 -21.49 21.48 -7.54
C ARG A 236 -22.40 20.70 -6.59
N SER A 237 -22.48 19.39 -6.72
CA SER A 237 -23.32 18.50 -5.91
C SER A 237 -22.71 17.12 -5.79
N ALA A 238 -23.25 16.30 -4.89
CA ALA A 238 -22.87 14.90 -4.71
C ALA A 238 -23.10 14.07 -5.99
N GLU A 239 -24.19 14.33 -6.71
CA GLU A 239 -24.50 13.70 -8.00
C GLU A 239 -23.46 14.08 -9.05
N GLY A 240 -23.02 15.34 -9.05
CA GLY A 240 -21.93 15.80 -9.91
C GLY A 240 -20.61 15.10 -9.62
N LEU A 241 -20.29 14.82 -8.34
CA LEU A 241 -19.11 14.04 -7.95
C LEU A 241 -19.25 12.58 -8.36
N ALA A 242 -20.43 11.97 -8.23
CA ALA A 242 -20.70 10.62 -8.69
C ALA A 242 -20.52 10.48 -10.21
N LEU A 243 -21.04 11.43 -10.98
CA LEU A 243 -20.85 11.50 -12.42
C LEU A 243 -19.35 11.65 -12.79
N LEU A 244 -18.60 12.47 -12.06
CA LEU A 244 -17.14 12.57 -12.26
C LEU A 244 -16.41 11.26 -11.97
N ALA A 245 -16.87 10.46 -11.01
CA ALA A 245 -16.30 9.14 -10.74
C ALA A 245 -16.54 8.17 -11.90
N GLU A 246 -17.71 8.22 -12.50
CA GLU A 246 -18.06 7.45 -13.70
C GLU A 246 -17.24 7.88 -14.90
N LEU A 247 -17.19 9.18 -15.22
CA LEU A 247 -16.38 9.74 -16.29
C LEU A 247 -14.90 9.40 -16.12
N GLY A 248 -14.36 9.53 -14.90
CA GLY A 248 -12.99 9.14 -14.60
C GLY A 248 -12.71 7.65 -14.82
N SER A 249 -13.67 6.78 -14.53
CA SER A 249 -13.59 5.36 -14.83
C SER A 249 -13.59 5.10 -16.32
N HIS A 250 -14.48 5.77 -17.06
CA HIS A 250 -14.58 5.71 -18.51
C HIS A 250 -13.27 6.18 -19.17
N ASP A 251 -12.77 7.35 -18.81
CA ASP A 251 -11.52 7.91 -19.36
C ASP A 251 -10.33 6.97 -19.13
N HIS A 252 -10.23 6.44 -17.92
CA HIS A 252 -9.18 5.48 -17.60
C HIS A 252 -9.24 4.18 -18.42
N ASN A 253 -10.40 3.79 -18.92
CA ASN A 253 -10.55 2.62 -19.78
C ASN A 253 -9.96 2.83 -21.17
N HIS A 254 -9.79 4.08 -21.61
CA HIS A 254 -9.27 4.44 -22.92
C HIS A 254 -7.77 4.76 -22.93
N ILE A 255 -7.14 4.85 -21.74
CA ILE A 255 -5.69 5.10 -21.64
C ILE A 255 -4.90 3.82 -21.92
N PRO A 256 -3.93 3.84 -22.87
CA PRO A 256 -3.04 2.71 -23.12
C PRO A 256 -2.24 2.31 -21.86
N ARG A 257 -2.09 1.01 -21.61
CA ARG A 257 -1.44 0.48 -20.41
C ARG A 257 -0.26 -0.42 -20.76
N ARG A 258 0.86 -0.20 -20.10
CA ARG A 258 2.04 -1.07 -20.24
C ARG A 258 1.74 -2.52 -19.87
N SER A 259 0.95 -2.76 -18.82
CA SER A 259 0.53 -4.10 -18.38
C SER A 259 -0.34 -4.83 -19.42
N LEU A 260 -0.95 -4.11 -20.35
CA LEU A 260 -1.75 -4.65 -21.45
C LEU A 260 -1.00 -4.56 -22.79
N LYS A 261 0.34 -4.49 -22.76
CA LYS A 261 1.20 -4.40 -23.96
C LYS A 261 0.80 -3.23 -24.88
N GLY A 262 0.46 -2.08 -24.29
CA GLY A 262 0.06 -0.86 -25.01
C GLY A 262 -1.42 -0.80 -25.40
N LYS A 263 -2.22 -1.84 -25.17
CA LYS A 263 -3.67 -1.78 -25.36
C LYS A 263 -4.32 -0.99 -24.22
N ASN A 264 -5.47 -0.38 -24.47
CA ASN A 264 -6.31 0.19 -23.43
C ASN A 264 -7.26 -0.87 -22.84
N SER A 265 -7.81 -0.61 -21.65
CA SER A 265 -8.67 -1.54 -20.94
C SER A 265 -9.96 -1.87 -21.70
N CYS A 266 -10.55 -0.88 -22.38
CA CYS A 266 -11.73 -1.05 -23.22
C CYS A 266 -11.47 -2.06 -24.33
N SER A 267 -10.41 -1.89 -25.12
CA SER A 267 -10.03 -2.83 -26.17
C SER A 267 -9.69 -4.22 -25.64
N ALA A 268 -9.00 -4.29 -24.49
CA ALA A 268 -8.65 -5.56 -23.86
C ALA A 268 -9.89 -6.32 -23.37
N TYR A 269 -10.90 -5.60 -22.85
CA TYR A 269 -12.15 -6.20 -22.40
C TYR A 269 -13.04 -6.67 -23.56
N PHE A 270 -13.35 -5.78 -24.50
CA PHE A 270 -14.33 -6.10 -25.56
C PHE A 270 -13.77 -6.95 -26.71
N ARG A 271 -12.46 -6.91 -26.95
CA ARG A 271 -11.79 -7.65 -28.03
C ARG A 271 -10.87 -8.76 -27.51
N GLY A 272 -10.75 -8.93 -26.19
CA GLY A 272 -9.96 -9.99 -25.56
C GLY A 272 -10.61 -11.36 -25.71
N PRO A 273 -9.84 -12.42 -25.56
CA PRO A 273 -10.36 -13.80 -25.58
C PRO A 273 -11.18 -14.04 -24.32
N ARG A 274 -12.50 -13.94 -24.42
CA ARG A 274 -13.42 -14.20 -23.31
C ARG A 274 -13.63 -15.70 -23.11
N ILE A 275 -13.86 -16.06 -21.87
CA ILE A 275 -14.31 -17.40 -21.51
C ILE A 275 -15.65 -17.30 -20.81
N THR A 276 -16.57 -18.17 -21.18
CA THR A 276 -17.91 -18.22 -20.60
C THR A 276 -18.13 -19.57 -19.93
N PHE A 277 -18.76 -19.55 -18.78
CA PHE A 277 -19.12 -20.72 -18.01
C PHE A 277 -20.65 -20.83 -17.95
N ASN A 278 -21.19 -21.94 -18.42
CA ASN A 278 -22.60 -22.22 -18.23
C ASN A 278 -22.91 -22.57 -16.74
N LYS A 279 -24.22 -22.65 -16.41
CA LYS A 279 -24.64 -22.90 -15.01
C LYS A 279 -24.08 -24.22 -14.45
N ARG A 280 -23.99 -25.28 -15.29
CA ARG A 280 -23.45 -26.58 -14.88
C ARG A 280 -21.96 -26.47 -14.54
N GLN A 281 -21.18 -25.87 -15.41
CA GLN A 281 -19.75 -25.67 -15.23
C GLN A 281 -19.45 -24.83 -13.96
N ARG A 282 -20.22 -23.76 -13.72
CA ARG A 282 -20.07 -22.95 -12.51
C ARG A 282 -20.30 -23.76 -11.24
N LYS A 283 -21.33 -24.62 -11.22
CA LYS A 283 -21.59 -25.52 -10.10
C LYS A 283 -20.48 -26.55 -9.94
N GLU A 284 -19.97 -27.14 -11.01
CA GLU A 284 -18.86 -28.08 -10.98
C GLU A 284 -17.60 -27.44 -10.37
N VAL A 285 -17.25 -26.21 -10.76
CA VAL A 285 -16.13 -25.45 -10.20
C VAL A 285 -16.34 -25.18 -8.70
N PHE A 286 -17.53 -24.74 -8.33
CA PHE A 286 -17.85 -24.47 -6.91
C PHE A 286 -17.73 -25.75 -6.05
N VAL A 287 -18.29 -26.87 -6.51
CA VAL A 287 -18.21 -28.15 -5.82
C VAL A 287 -16.76 -28.61 -5.69
N TRP A 288 -15.98 -28.50 -6.76
CA TRP A 288 -14.57 -28.88 -6.73
C TRP A 288 -13.77 -28.05 -5.71
N ILE A 289 -13.95 -26.73 -5.72
CA ILE A 289 -13.26 -25.82 -4.77
C ILE A 289 -13.66 -26.16 -3.34
N LYS A 290 -14.97 -26.40 -3.09
CA LYS A 290 -15.48 -26.75 -1.78
C LYS A 290 -14.87 -28.05 -1.27
N GLN A 291 -14.86 -29.10 -2.12
CA GLN A 291 -14.28 -30.39 -1.77
C GLN A 291 -12.80 -30.28 -1.40
N VAL A 292 -12.01 -29.66 -2.27
CA VAL A 292 -10.57 -29.47 -2.00
C VAL A 292 -10.32 -28.63 -0.75
N ALA A 293 -11.13 -27.62 -0.48
CA ALA A 293 -11.02 -26.83 0.75
C ALA A 293 -11.34 -27.67 2.00
N CYS A 294 -12.38 -28.51 1.96
CA CYS A 294 -12.73 -29.42 3.04
C CYS A 294 -11.63 -30.48 3.28
N ASP A 295 -11.11 -31.10 2.22
CA ASP A 295 -10.02 -32.07 2.31
C ASP A 295 -8.74 -31.47 2.93
N MET A 296 -8.47 -30.18 2.66
CA MET A 296 -7.37 -29.45 3.29
C MET A 296 -7.59 -29.24 4.79
N LEU A 297 -8.81 -28.91 5.19
CA LEU A 297 -9.14 -28.70 6.62
C LEU A 297 -9.07 -29.97 7.42
N GLU A 298 -9.58 -31.08 6.89
CA GLU A 298 -9.48 -32.40 7.52
C GLU A 298 -8.02 -32.79 7.79
N LYS A 299 -7.11 -32.48 6.84
CA LYS A 299 -5.67 -32.74 7.01
C LYS A 299 -5.00 -31.81 8.02
N LEU A 300 -5.48 -30.58 8.17
CA LEU A 300 -4.90 -29.57 9.07
C LEU A 300 -5.48 -29.62 10.49
N GLY A 301 -6.67 -30.21 10.67
CA GLY A 301 -7.36 -30.29 11.96
C GLY A 301 -7.80 -28.94 12.55
N ASP A 302 -7.96 -27.91 11.70
CA ASP A 302 -8.30 -26.55 12.13
C ASP A 302 -9.40 -25.92 11.25
N ASP A 303 -10.64 -25.97 11.75
CA ASP A 303 -11.82 -25.42 11.07
C ASP A 303 -11.80 -23.89 10.90
N GLY A 304 -11.01 -23.18 11.72
CA GLY A 304 -10.87 -21.72 11.66
C GLY A 304 -10.19 -21.22 10.39
N MET A 305 -9.56 -22.10 9.62
CA MET A 305 -8.84 -21.75 8.41
C MET A 305 -9.65 -21.93 7.11
N PHE A 306 -10.97 -22.15 7.17
CA PHE A 306 -11.80 -22.43 5.99
C PHE A 306 -11.59 -21.41 4.85
N MET A 307 -11.64 -20.12 5.13
CA MET A 307 -11.45 -19.07 4.10
C MET A 307 -10.04 -19.09 3.49
N THR A 308 -9.05 -19.59 4.21
CA THR A 308 -7.69 -19.76 3.68
C THR A 308 -7.62 -20.97 2.76
N ALA A 309 -8.17 -22.10 3.16
CA ALA A 309 -8.29 -23.30 2.34
C ALA A 309 -9.09 -23.04 1.07
N TRP A 310 -10.20 -22.30 1.18
CA TRP A 310 -11.02 -21.87 0.04
C TRP A 310 -10.22 -21.06 -1.00
N ARG A 311 -9.45 -20.05 -0.55
CA ARG A 311 -8.61 -19.24 -1.45
C ARG A 311 -7.51 -20.07 -2.11
N ILE A 312 -6.91 -21.00 -1.37
CA ILE A 312 -5.88 -21.89 -1.91
C ILE A 312 -6.50 -22.82 -2.96
N ALA A 313 -7.63 -23.46 -2.66
CA ALA A 313 -8.35 -24.33 -3.59
C ALA A 313 -8.74 -23.58 -4.88
N ALA A 314 -9.35 -22.39 -4.76
CA ALA A 314 -9.72 -21.58 -5.92
C ALA A 314 -8.51 -21.20 -6.77
N ARG A 315 -7.39 -20.79 -6.14
CA ARG A 315 -6.14 -20.47 -6.84
C ARG A 315 -5.55 -21.71 -7.52
N THR A 316 -5.58 -22.85 -6.86
CA THR A 316 -5.12 -24.12 -7.43
C THR A 316 -5.92 -24.48 -8.67
N TRP A 317 -7.26 -24.42 -8.60
CA TRP A 317 -8.12 -24.67 -9.73
C TRP A 317 -7.81 -23.75 -10.91
N LEU A 318 -7.72 -22.45 -10.65
CA LEU A 318 -7.40 -21.44 -11.66
C LEU A 318 -6.04 -21.70 -12.34
N HIS A 319 -5.03 -22.08 -11.55
CA HIS A 319 -3.69 -22.33 -12.04
C HIS A 319 -3.60 -23.64 -12.83
N GLN A 320 -4.21 -24.72 -12.36
CA GLN A 320 -4.24 -26.02 -13.05
C GLN A 320 -4.99 -25.96 -14.39
N ASN A 321 -6.02 -25.11 -14.49
CA ASN A 321 -6.77 -24.90 -15.73
C ASN A 321 -6.17 -23.80 -16.63
N HIS A 322 -4.96 -23.31 -16.34
CA HIS A 322 -4.27 -22.30 -17.12
C HIS A 322 -5.00 -20.96 -17.25
N TYR A 323 -5.88 -20.62 -16.30
CA TYR A 323 -6.61 -19.36 -16.28
C TYR A 323 -5.80 -18.21 -15.66
N ILE A 324 -4.80 -18.57 -14.87
CA ILE A 324 -3.87 -17.62 -14.27
C ILE A 324 -2.42 -18.09 -14.41
N THR A 325 -1.50 -17.14 -14.43
CA THR A 325 -0.06 -17.38 -14.22
C THR A 325 0.36 -16.74 -12.91
N ILE A 326 1.09 -17.48 -12.09
CA ILE A 326 1.65 -16.96 -10.84
C ILE A 326 3.12 -16.68 -11.08
N VAL A 327 3.50 -15.40 -10.95
CA VAL A 327 4.87 -14.93 -11.15
C VAL A 327 5.46 -14.50 -9.82
N ARG A 328 6.65 -14.94 -9.52
CA ARG A 328 7.46 -14.52 -8.37
C ARG A 328 8.87 -14.19 -8.84
N ASN A 329 9.35 -12.98 -8.55
CA ASN A 329 10.67 -12.50 -9.02
C ASN A 329 10.86 -12.63 -10.52
N GLY A 330 9.83 -12.33 -11.31
CA GLY A 330 9.88 -12.47 -12.76
C GLY A 330 9.90 -13.91 -13.29
N LYS A 331 9.86 -14.92 -12.39
CA LYS A 331 9.79 -16.34 -12.78
C LYS A 331 8.37 -16.85 -12.61
N VAL A 332 7.88 -17.55 -13.61
CA VAL A 332 6.61 -18.27 -13.55
C VAL A 332 6.76 -19.44 -12.59
N LEU A 333 5.88 -19.54 -11.62
CA LEU A 333 5.86 -20.68 -10.72
C LEU A 333 5.23 -21.88 -11.41
N PRO A 334 5.80 -23.08 -11.21
CA PRO A 334 5.23 -24.32 -11.76
C PRO A 334 3.87 -24.61 -11.14
N TYR A 335 3.09 -25.41 -11.86
CA TYR A 335 1.85 -25.96 -11.31
C TYR A 335 2.21 -26.92 -10.19
N TYR A 336 1.62 -26.72 -9.03
CA TYR A 336 1.73 -27.75 -7.98
C TYR A 336 0.79 -28.89 -8.40
N SER A 337 1.37 -30.03 -8.67
CA SER A 337 0.68 -31.30 -8.86
C SER A 337 0.17 -31.86 -7.54
#